data_6f565fc5d460d1f0b318c840b918f8bd
#
_entry.id   6f565fc5d460d1f0b318c840b918f8bd
#
_cell.length_a   1.000
_cell.length_b   1.000
_cell.length_c   1.000
_cell.angle_alpha   90.00
_cell.angle_beta   90.00
_cell.angle_gamma   90.00
#
_symmetry.space_group_name_H-M   'P 1'
#
loop_
_entity.id
_entity.type
_entity.pdbx_description
1 polymer ?
#
loop_
_entity_poly.entity_id
_entity_poly.type
_entity_poly.pdbx_seq_one_letter_code
_entity_poly.pdbx_strand_id
1 'polypeptide(L)'
;KNADTQLYPASITKILTTLLACENLNAKTNITVSENASTSVTAGDSSIYAAPGEEFTRDQALMAVMLQSANEMSVAVAEEVSSSVKKFAELMNWRAKLFGCKNTHFNNPNGLPDENHYTTASDMAKIAKSAWLNPLFRRYCTKRYYEIPPTNKFAEARQLLNHHKMMKNGEYYYEGVRGGKTGYTDASGNTLVTYCKRGNITLVAVILNSTSAANAYSDTASLFNYGFENFEKVDMKVSMEPVPFKVLPCDKYILKNNGNTYPFYYQTKVYVTLPKGIKKSQLNKRQAVLQNAVGPLRLKSKYYYKKQMVGWGMQYERNIVSDLLLAS
;
A
#
# COMPACT_ATOMS: atom_id res chain seq x y z
N LYS A 1 -17.63 6.70 8.67
CA LYS A 1 -18.98 6.46 8.23
C LYS A 1 -18.99 5.36 7.20
N ASN A 2 -19.80 4.30 7.37
CA ASN A 2 -20.00 3.21 6.40
C ASN A 2 -18.70 2.53 5.93
N ALA A 3 -17.71 2.38 6.82
CA ALA A 3 -16.35 1.97 6.44
C ALA A 3 -16.28 0.54 5.85
N ASP A 4 -17.24 -0.31 6.15
CA ASP A 4 -17.28 -1.72 5.75
C ASP A 4 -18.36 -2.03 4.69
N THR A 5 -19.02 -1.01 4.13
CA THR A 5 -19.95 -1.16 3.00
C THR A 5 -19.17 -1.49 1.73
N GLN A 6 -19.57 -2.53 1.01
CA GLN A 6 -19.01 -2.91 -0.29
C GLN A 6 -19.46 -1.93 -1.36
N LEU A 7 -18.50 -1.35 -2.08
CA LEU A 7 -18.70 -0.36 -3.13
C LEU A 7 -17.69 -0.58 -4.26
N TYR A 8 -17.98 -0.04 -5.42
CA TYR A 8 -17.07 -0.08 -6.56
C TYR A 8 -15.90 0.88 -6.33
N PRO A 9 -14.63 0.41 -6.45
CA PRO A 9 -13.44 1.24 -6.21
C PRO A 9 -13.11 2.19 -7.37
N ALA A 10 -13.52 1.90 -8.59
CA ALA A 10 -12.99 2.55 -9.77
C ALA A 10 -11.43 2.52 -9.78
N SER A 11 -10.81 3.55 -10.35
CA SER A 11 -9.36 3.61 -10.55
C SER A 11 -8.50 3.69 -9.28
N ILE A 12 -9.06 3.74 -8.07
CA ILE A 12 -8.24 3.55 -6.87
C ILE A 12 -7.72 2.10 -6.75
N THR A 13 -8.30 1.16 -7.49
CA THR A 13 -7.78 -0.19 -7.73
C THR A 13 -6.32 -0.19 -8.13
N LYS A 14 -5.89 0.80 -8.94
CA LYS A 14 -4.53 0.95 -9.47
C LYS A 14 -3.47 1.14 -8.39
N ILE A 15 -3.86 1.45 -7.15
CA ILE A 15 -2.94 1.45 -6.00
C ILE A 15 -2.39 0.04 -5.77
N LEU A 16 -3.24 -0.99 -5.80
CA LEU A 16 -2.79 -2.37 -5.63
C LEU A 16 -2.04 -2.87 -6.86
N THR A 17 -2.50 -2.53 -8.05
CA THR A 17 -1.83 -2.83 -9.32
C THR A 17 -0.39 -2.29 -9.32
N THR A 18 -0.22 -1.01 -8.98
CA THR A 18 1.10 -0.38 -8.90
C THR A 18 1.96 -1.01 -7.81
N LEU A 19 1.39 -1.33 -6.64
CA LEU A 19 2.13 -2.00 -5.57
C LEU A 19 2.65 -3.37 -6.01
N LEU A 20 1.82 -4.19 -6.65
CA LEU A 20 2.20 -5.50 -7.15
C LEU A 20 3.28 -5.41 -8.23
N ALA A 21 3.18 -4.44 -9.12
CA ALA A 21 4.24 -4.17 -10.10
C ALA A 21 5.56 -3.76 -9.43
N CYS A 22 5.52 -2.91 -8.40
CA CYS A 22 6.71 -2.55 -7.61
C CYS A 22 7.36 -3.73 -6.90
N GLU A 23 6.59 -4.75 -6.54
CA GLU A 23 7.07 -5.93 -5.83
C GLU A 23 7.61 -7.01 -6.77
N ASN A 24 7.16 -7.06 -8.02
CA ASN A 24 7.47 -8.15 -8.97
C ASN A 24 8.33 -7.75 -10.16
N LEU A 25 8.34 -6.46 -10.54
CA LEU A 25 9.10 -5.99 -11.70
C LEU A 25 10.39 -5.30 -11.27
N ASN A 26 11.50 -5.63 -11.93
CA ASN A 26 12.77 -4.95 -11.72
C ASN A 26 12.88 -3.65 -12.55
N ALA A 27 13.91 -2.84 -12.30
CA ALA A 27 14.08 -1.54 -12.95
C ALA A 27 14.36 -1.63 -14.47
N LYS A 28 14.83 -2.79 -14.94
CA LYS A 28 15.17 -3.02 -16.35
C LYS A 28 14.03 -3.67 -17.13
N THR A 29 12.91 -3.99 -16.47
CA THR A 29 11.75 -4.58 -17.16
C THR A 29 11.18 -3.59 -18.17
N ASN A 30 11.08 -4.01 -19.41
CA ASN A 30 10.29 -3.35 -20.45
C ASN A 30 8.90 -3.98 -20.47
N ILE A 31 7.90 -3.14 -20.63
CA ILE A 31 6.49 -3.52 -20.72
C ILE A 31 6.04 -3.25 -22.16
N THR A 32 5.71 -4.31 -22.87
CA THR A 32 5.16 -4.22 -24.22
C THR A 32 3.63 -4.24 -24.15
N VAL A 33 3.00 -3.28 -24.78
CA VAL A 33 1.54 -3.21 -24.83
C VAL A 33 1.02 -4.28 -25.78
N SER A 34 0.23 -5.21 -25.27
CA SER A 34 -0.44 -6.24 -26.08
C SER A 34 -1.64 -5.68 -26.83
N GLU A 35 -2.13 -6.40 -27.83
CA GLU A 35 -3.41 -6.12 -28.47
C GLU A 35 -4.55 -6.06 -27.44
N ASN A 36 -4.60 -7.03 -26.54
CA ASN A 36 -5.58 -7.07 -25.44
C ASN A 36 -5.50 -5.83 -24.54
N ALA A 37 -4.32 -5.38 -24.19
CA ALA A 37 -4.15 -4.17 -23.38
C ALA A 37 -4.63 -2.93 -24.13
N SER A 38 -4.19 -2.73 -25.37
CA SER A 38 -4.56 -1.57 -26.19
C SER A 38 -6.08 -1.49 -26.46
N THR A 39 -6.73 -2.63 -26.69
CA THR A 39 -8.18 -2.70 -26.96
C THR A 39 -9.04 -2.75 -25.70
N SER A 40 -8.43 -2.82 -24.51
CA SER A 40 -9.14 -2.84 -23.22
C SER A 40 -9.76 -1.50 -22.81
N VAL A 41 -9.54 -0.44 -23.60
CA VAL A 41 -10.07 0.90 -23.34
C VAL A 41 -11.10 1.28 -24.40
N THR A 42 -12.13 2.00 -23.97
CA THR A 42 -13.18 2.54 -24.81
C THR A 42 -13.15 4.07 -24.80
N ALA A 43 -13.92 4.69 -25.69
CA ALA A 43 -14.02 6.14 -25.73
C ALA A 43 -14.50 6.70 -24.39
N GLY A 44 -13.76 7.66 -23.84
CA GLY A 44 -14.03 8.25 -22.53
C GLY A 44 -13.24 7.63 -21.37
N ASP A 45 -12.60 6.48 -21.56
CA ASP A 45 -11.72 5.89 -20.55
C ASP A 45 -10.41 6.67 -20.40
N SER A 46 -9.85 6.61 -19.19
CA SER A 46 -8.51 7.18 -18.94
C SER A 46 -7.44 6.35 -19.66
N SER A 47 -6.70 6.97 -20.57
CA SER A 47 -5.70 6.34 -21.44
C SER A 47 -4.54 7.29 -21.74
N ILE A 48 -3.40 6.77 -22.14
CA ILE A 48 -2.32 7.48 -22.85
C ILE A 48 -2.28 7.10 -24.34
N TYR A 49 -3.28 6.33 -24.79
CA TYR A 49 -3.41 5.84 -26.16
C TYR A 49 -2.20 5.03 -26.62
N ALA A 50 -1.74 4.12 -25.77
CA ALA A 50 -0.63 3.26 -26.09
C ALA A 50 -1.01 2.22 -27.14
N ALA A 51 -0.21 2.12 -28.19
CA ALA A 51 -0.47 1.25 -29.34
C ALA A 51 0.01 -0.19 -29.09
N PRO A 52 -0.56 -1.20 -29.78
CA PRO A 52 -0.03 -2.57 -29.73
C PRO A 52 1.44 -2.63 -30.16
N GLY A 53 2.25 -3.36 -29.40
CA GLY A 53 3.70 -3.46 -29.60
C GLY A 53 4.48 -2.20 -29.20
N GLU A 54 3.85 -1.22 -28.57
CA GLU A 54 4.56 -0.10 -27.98
C GLU A 54 5.26 -0.51 -26.69
N GLU A 55 6.49 -0.06 -26.50
CA GLU A 55 7.35 -0.46 -25.40
C GLU A 55 7.58 0.69 -24.43
N PHE A 56 7.46 0.38 -23.15
CA PHE A 56 7.67 1.30 -22.05
C PHE A 56 8.58 0.68 -21.00
N THR A 57 9.44 1.47 -20.41
CA THR A 57 10.10 1.04 -19.18
C THR A 57 9.08 0.89 -18.07
N ARG A 58 9.37 0.05 -17.07
CA ARG A 58 8.54 -0.07 -15.85
C ARG A 58 8.13 1.30 -15.29
N ASP A 59 9.10 2.23 -15.20
CA ASP A 59 8.85 3.54 -14.59
C ASP A 59 7.88 4.37 -15.42
N GLN A 60 7.99 4.36 -16.75
CA GLN A 60 7.06 5.04 -17.66
C GLN A 60 5.64 4.47 -17.53
N ALA A 61 5.53 3.15 -17.55
CA ALA A 61 4.23 2.47 -17.42
C ALA A 61 3.55 2.80 -16.08
N LEU A 62 4.28 2.72 -14.96
CA LEU A 62 3.71 3.01 -13.65
C LEU A 62 3.41 4.50 -13.44
N MET A 63 4.14 5.41 -14.08
CA MET A 63 3.76 6.83 -14.13
C MET A 63 2.45 7.03 -14.91
N ALA A 64 2.28 6.37 -16.05
CA ALA A 64 1.01 6.42 -16.81
C ALA A 64 -0.16 5.90 -15.98
N VAL A 65 0.01 4.76 -15.30
CA VAL A 65 -1.00 4.18 -14.40
C VAL A 65 -1.38 5.13 -13.26
N MET A 66 -0.40 5.76 -12.62
CA MET A 66 -0.67 6.57 -11.42
C MET A 66 -1.07 8.00 -11.72
N LEU A 67 -0.46 8.67 -12.70
CA LEU A 67 -0.72 10.07 -13.00
C LEU A 67 -1.93 10.22 -13.92
N GLN A 68 -1.92 9.52 -15.06
CA GLN A 68 -2.96 9.63 -16.09
C GLN A 68 -4.09 8.61 -15.91
N SER A 69 -3.92 7.70 -14.95
CA SER A 69 -4.91 6.63 -14.72
C SER A 69 -5.09 5.68 -15.92
N ALA A 70 -4.08 5.55 -16.78
CA ALA A 70 -4.16 4.80 -18.02
C ALA A 70 -4.61 3.34 -17.79
N ASN A 71 -5.77 2.98 -18.38
CA ASN A 71 -6.39 1.67 -18.18
C ASN A 71 -5.62 0.59 -18.93
N GLU A 72 -5.25 0.84 -20.18
CA GLU A 72 -4.46 -0.06 -21.03
C GLU A 72 -3.10 -0.35 -20.40
N MET A 73 -2.47 0.65 -19.82
CA MET A 73 -1.19 0.45 -19.13
C MET A 73 -1.33 -0.39 -17.86
N SER A 74 -2.49 -0.33 -17.20
CA SER A 74 -2.77 -1.23 -16.07
C SER A 74 -2.91 -2.67 -16.50
N VAL A 75 -3.49 -2.92 -17.68
CA VAL A 75 -3.60 -4.25 -18.30
C VAL A 75 -2.23 -4.76 -18.74
N ALA A 76 -1.45 -3.94 -19.46
CA ALA A 76 -0.10 -4.30 -19.90
C ALA A 76 0.82 -4.65 -18.70
N VAL A 77 0.75 -3.86 -17.61
CA VAL A 77 1.46 -4.15 -16.36
C VAL A 77 1.00 -5.48 -15.74
N ALA A 78 -0.29 -5.76 -15.74
CA ALA A 78 -0.83 -7.00 -15.20
C ALA A 78 -0.38 -8.24 -15.99
N GLU A 79 -0.34 -8.12 -17.32
CA GLU A 79 0.15 -9.17 -18.21
C GLU A 79 1.64 -9.42 -18.02
N GLU A 80 2.46 -8.38 -17.86
CA GLU A 80 3.89 -8.52 -17.59
C GLU A 80 4.16 -9.20 -16.24
N VAL A 81 3.39 -8.88 -15.19
CA VAL A 81 3.56 -9.45 -13.85
C VAL A 81 3.09 -10.91 -13.78
N SER A 82 2.00 -11.25 -14.46
CA SER A 82 1.27 -12.52 -14.24
C SER A 82 0.89 -13.26 -15.51
N SER A 83 1.35 -12.83 -16.68
CA SER A 83 1.07 -13.37 -18.01
C SER A 83 -0.41 -13.30 -18.44
N SER A 84 -1.32 -12.84 -17.60
CA SER A 84 -2.72 -12.57 -17.96
C SER A 84 -3.44 -11.73 -16.90
N VAL A 85 -4.47 -10.99 -17.31
CA VAL A 85 -5.34 -10.23 -16.41
C VAL A 85 -5.98 -11.12 -15.35
N LYS A 86 -6.43 -12.32 -15.72
CA LYS A 86 -7.05 -13.27 -14.78
C LYS A 86 -6.08 -13.68 -13.67
N LYS A 87 -4.87 -14.11 -14.01
CA LYS A 87 -3.86 -14.49 -13.01
C LYS A 87 -3.43 -13.30 -12.15
N PHE A 88 -3.40 -12.10 -12.73
CA PHE A 88 -3.11 -10.90 -11.97
C PHE A 88 -4.23 -10.57 -10.97
N ALA A 89 -5.51 -10.72 -11.35
CA ALA A 89 -6.64 -10.57 -10.44
C ALA A 89 -6.59 -11.60 -9.28
N GLU A 90 -6.20 -12.83 -9.56
CA GLU A 90 -5.97 -13.85 -8.52
C GLU A 90 -4.85 -13.41 -7.54
N LEU A 91 -3.74 -12.85 -8.07
CA LEU A 91 -2.66 -12.29 -7.27
C LEU A 91 -3.13 -11.08 -6.43
N MET A 92 -3.94 -10.19 -7.01
CA MET A 92 -4.55 -9.05 -6.28
C MET A 92 -5.38 -9.54 -5.11
N ASN A 93 -6.26 -10.51 -5.32
CA ASN A 93 -7.13 -11.07 -4.30
C ASN A 93 -6.34 -11.78 -3.19
N TRP A 94 -5.35 -12.58 -3.55
CA TRP A 94 -4.44 -13.20 -2.59
C TRP A 94 -3.72 -12.14 -1.74
N ARG A 95 -3.21 -11.06 -2.37
CA ARG A 95 -2.49 -10.00 -1.66
C ARG A 95 -3.41 -9.18 -0.76
N ALA A 96 -4.63 -8.87 -1.20
CA ALA A 96 -5.64 -8.20 -0.38
C ALA A 96 -5.96 -9.03 0.87
N LYS A 97 -6.13 -10.34 0.73
CA LYS A 97 -6.33 -11.27 1.86
C LYS A 97 -5.16 -11.24 2.85
N LEU A 98 -3.91 -11.19 2.37
CA LEU A 98 -2.72 -11.05 3.24
C LEU A 98 -2.70 -9.72 4.00
N PHE A 99 -3.24 -8.64 3.44
CA PHE A 99 -3.39 -7.36 4.14
C PHE A 99 -4.55 -7.37 5.14
N GLY A 100 -5.30 -8.46 5.23
CA GLY A 100 -6.44 -8.61 6.13
C GLY A 100 -7.72 -7.97 5.61
N CYS A 101 -7.85 -7.81 4.29
CA CYS A 101 -9.10 -7.43 3.66
C CYS A 101 -10.09 -8.59 3.75
N LYS A 102 -11.36 -8.27 4.06
CA LYS A 102 -12.40 -9.27 4.25
C LYS A 102 -13.56 -9.15 3.26
N ASN A 103 -13.77 -7.93 2.77
CA ASN A 103 -14.91 -7.56 1.93
C ASN A 103 -14.41 -6.87 0.65
N THR A 104 -13.40 -7.48 0.00
CA THR A 104 -12.76 -6.95 -1.21
C THR A 104 -12.54 -8.07 -2.21
N HIS A 105 -12.90 -7.82 -3.45
CA HIS A 105 -12.60 -8.69 -4.58
C HIS A 105 -12.26 -7.85 -5.81
N PHE A 106 -11.24 -8.24 -6.52
CA PHE A 106 -10.75 -7.59 -7.74
C PHE A 106 -10.87 -8.55 -8.93
N ASN A 107 -11.46 -8.07 -10.02
CA ASN A 107 -11.60 -8.81 -11.29
C ASN A 107 -10.68 -8.28 -12.39
N ASN A 108 -10.19 -7.05 -12.23
CA ASN A 108 -9.34 -6.40 -13.22
C ASN A 108 -8.31 -5.47 -12.55
N PRO A 109 -7.23 -5.08 -13.26
CA PRO A 109 -6.17 -4.25 -12.71
C PRO A 109 -6.45 -2.74 -12.75
N ASN A 110 -7.48 -2.30 -13.47
CA ASN A 110 -7.74 -0.89 -13.75
C ASN A 110 -8.91 -0.28 -12.98
N GLY A 111 -9.84 -1.10 -12.49
CA GLY A 111 -11.01 -0.67 -11.74
C GLY A 111 -12.23 -0.34 -12.59
N LEU A 112 -12.27 -0.80 -13.82
CA LEU A 112 -13.49 -0.72 -14.64
C LEU A 112 -14.62 -1.55 -13.99
N PRO A 113 -15.88 -1.14 -14.17
CA PRO A 113 -17.02 -1.78 -13.53
C PRO A 113 -17.15 -3.27 -13.85
N ASP A 114 -17.36 -4.06 -12.81
CA ASP A 114 -17.69 -5.48 -12.88
C ASP A 114 -18.41 -5.81 -11.57
N GLU A 115 -19.47 -6.62 -11.64
CA GLU A 115 -20.29 -6.96 -10.45
C GLU A 115 -19.48 -7.59 -9.32
N ASN A 116 -18.41 -8.32 -9.67
CA ASN A 116 -17.50 -8.94 -8.72
C ASN A 116 -16.26 -8.10 -8.41
N HIS A 117 -16.23 -6.82 -8.79
CA HIS A 117 -15.11 -5.91 -8.52
C HIS A 117 -15.50 -4.87 -7.47
N TYR A 118 -15.26 -5.17 -6.20
CA TYR A 118 -15.69 -4.34 -5.08
C TYR A 118 -14.65 -4.27 -3.96
N THR A 119 -14.76 -3.24 -3.15
CA THR A 119 -13.96 -3.06 -1.93
C THR A 119 -14.77 -2.32 -0.86
N THR A 120 -14.17 -2.13 0.32
CA THR A 120 -14.69 -1.25 1.37
C THR A 120 -13.66 -0.17 1.69
N ALA A 121 -14.09 0.97 2.26
CA ALA A 121 -13.15 2.00 2.69
C ALA A 121 -12.13 1.48 3.72
N SER A 122 -12.57 0.59 4.61
CA SER A 122 -11.72 -0.09 5.60
C SER A 122 -10.65 -0.96 4.95
N ASP A 123 -11.02 -1.77 3.95
CA ASP A 123 -10.09 -2.66 3.26
C ASP A 123 -9.14 -1.87 2.34
N MET A 124 -9.67 -0.90 1.61
CA MET A 124 -8.84 -0.03 0.76
C MET A 124 -7.82 0.76 1.58
N ALA A 125 -8.16 1.18 2.80
CA ALA A 125 -7.21 1.81 3.72
C ALA A 125 -6.06 0.87 4.12
N LYS A 126 -6.33 -0.44 4.30
CA LYS A 126 -5.27 -1.45 4.56
C LYS A 126 -4.35 -1.62 3.36
N ILE A 127 -4.92 -1.70 2.15
CA ILE A 127 -4.18 -1.77 0.89
C ILE A 127 -3.32 -0.51 0.72
N ALA A 128 -3.92 0.66 0.85
CA ALA A 128 -3.25 1.94 0.71
C ALA A 128 -2.11 2.12 1.74
N LYS A 129 -2.35 1.74 3.00
CA LYS A 129 -1.30 1.74 4.04
C LYS A 129 -0.13 0.83 3.65
N SER A 130 -0.41 -0.36 3.13
CA SER A 130 0.63 -1.31 2.73
C SER A 130 1.42 -0.80 1.52
N ALA A 131 0.72 -0.19 0.54
CA ALA A 131 1.36 0.45 -0.60
C ALA A 131 2.28 1.60 -0.18
N TRP A 132 1.85 2.43 0.77
CA TRP A 132 2.67 3.53 1.27
C TRP A 132 3.98 3.08 1.93
N LEU A 133 4.04 1.88 2.48
CA LEU A 133 5.28 1.33 3.06
C LEU A 133 6.33 0.99 2.00
N ASN A 134 5.93 0.76 0.75
CA ASN A 134 6.85 0.50 -0.36
C ASN A 134 7.45 1.83 -0.88
N PRO A 135 8.79 2.03 -0.83
CA PRO A 135 9.41 3.28 -1.27
C PRO A 135 9.26 3.54 -2.77
N LEU A 136 9.22 2.48 -3.59
CA LEU A 136 9.05 2.61 -5.03
C LEU A 136 7.62 3.06 -5.37
N PHE A 137 6.61 2.50 -4.72
CA PHE A 137 5.23 2.98 -4.84
C PHE A 137 5.12 4.47 -4.49
N ARG A 138 5.75 4.91 -3.40
CA ARG A 138 5.74 6.35 -3.04
C ARG A 138 6.30 7.23 -4.14
N ARG A 139 7.36 6.79 -4.83
CA ARG A 139 7.97 7.54 -5.93
C ARG A 139 6.95 7.87 -7.03
N TYR A 140 6.09 6.90 -7.40
CA TYR A 140 5.05 7.13 -8.41
C TYR A 140 3.86 7.91 -7.86
N CYS A 141 3.40 7.55 -6.67
CA CYS A 141 2.23 8.15 -6.05
C CYS A 141 2.40 9.65 -5.76
N THR A 142 3.62 10.10 -5.45
CA THR A 142 3.91 11.50 -5.08
C THR A 142 4.32 12.38 -6.26
N LYS A 143 4.45 11.80 -7.46
CA LYS A 143 4.84 12.56 -8.65
C LYS A 143 3.67 13.38 -9.17
N ARG A 144 3.92 14.65 -9.53
CA ARG A 144 2.89 15.55 -10.05
C ARG A 144 2.86 15.60 -11.57
N TYR A 145 4.03 15.52 -12.17
CA TYR A 145 4.26 15.59 -13.60
C TYR A 145 5.32 14.59 -14.00
N TYR A 146 5.13 13.98 -15.13
CA TYR A 146 6.15 13.14 -15.76
C TYR A 146 6.00 13.23 -17.27
N GLU A 147 7.11 13.23 -17.98
CA GLU A 147 7.16 13.19 -19.44
C GLU A 147 7.67 11.82 -19.89
N ILE A 148 6.88 11.14 -20.70
CA ILE A 148 7.32 9.94 -21.42
C ILE A 148 7.94 10.44 -22.73
N PRO A 149 9.23 10.18 -22.97
CA PRO A 149 9.87 10.56 -24.24
C PRO A 149 9.27 9.77 -25.42
N PRO A 150 9.61 10.11 -26.67
CA PRO A 150 9.22 9.30 -27.83
C PRO A 150 9.51 7.82 -27.62
N THR A 151 8.60 6.97 -28.12
CA THR A 151 8.70 5.51 -28.04
C THR A 151 8.94 4.90 -29.41
N ASN A 152 9.02 3.57 -29.46
CA ASN A 152 9.13 2.86 -30.75
C ASN A 152 7.88 2.99 -31.65
N LYS A 153 6.76 3.48 -31.13
CA LYS A 153 5.48 3.63 -31.87
C LYS A 153 4.96 5.07 -31.93
N PHE A 154 5.47 5.96 -31.10
CA PHE A 154 4.96 7.31 -31.01
C PHE A 154 6.12 8.32 -30.97
N ALA A 155 6.14 9.21 -31.96
CA ALA A 155 7.27 10.11 -32.19
C ALA A 155 7.29 11.34 -31.26
N GLU A 156 6.21 11.62 -30.55
CA GLU A 156 6.10 12.78 -29.68
C GLU A 156 6.18 12.36 -28.20
N ALA A 157 6.68 13.26 -27.35
CA ALA A 157 6.65 13.05 -25.92
C ALA A 157 5.24 13.20 -25.35
N ARG A 158 4.86 12.33 -24.41
CA ARG A 158 3.57 12.42 -23.69
C ARG A 158 3.76 13.07 -22.34
N GLN A 159 3.01 14.12 -22.08
CA GLN A 159 3.03 14.80 -20.78
C GLN A 159 1.92 14.24 -19.86
N LEU A 160 2.32 13.70 -18.72
CA LEU A 160 1.43 13.11 -17.73
C LEU A 160 1.28 14.05 -16.54
N LEU A 161 0.04 14.41 -16.22
CA LEU A 161 -0.30 15.22 -15.06
C LEU A 161 -1.09 14.40 -14.05
N ASN A 162 -0.73 14.49 -12.78
CA ASN A 162 -1.45 13.80 -11.73
C ASN A 162 -2.83 14.45 -11.51
N HIS A 163 -3.87 13.65 -11.59
CA HIS A 163 -5.26 14.10 -11.42
C HIS A 163 -5.62 14.47 -9.97
N HIS A 164 -4.72 14.24 -9.00
CA HIS A 164 -5.00 14.47 -7.58
C HIS A 164 -4.88 15.95 -7.19
N LYS A 165 -6.00 16.66 -7.12
CA LYS A 165 -6.05 18.12 -6.96
C LYS A 165 -5.75 18.64 -5.56
N MET A 166 -5.55 17.79 -4.52
CA MET A 166 -5.13 18.23 -3.18
C MET A 166 -3.61 18.40 -3.04
N MET A 167 -2.83 18.03 -4.05
CA MET A 167 -1.38 18.26 -4.04
C MET A 167 -1.05 19.75 -4.21
N LYS A 168 0.18 20.16 -3.86
CA LYS A 168 0.64 21.56 -3.96
C LYS A 168 0.28 22.16 -5.33
N ASN A 169 -0.26 23.35 -5.35
CA ASN A 169 -0.77 24.09 -6.52
C ASN A 169 -2.01 23.42 -7.18
N GLY A 170 -2.65 22.46 -6.53
CA GLY A 170 -3.94 21.93 -6.97
C GLY A 170 -5.10 22.81 -6.45
N GLU A 171 -6.24 22.71 -7.11
CA GLU A 171 -7.46 23.48 -6.80
C GLU A 171 -7.96 23.29 -5.35
N TYR A 172 -7.77 22.07 -4.83
CA TYR A 172 -8.16 21.69 -3.46
C TYR A 172 -6.94 21.47 -2.56
N TYR A 173 -5.89 22.26 -2.75
CA TYR A 173 -4.65 22.10 -1.99
C TYR A 173 -4.90 21.97 -0.49
N TYR A 174 -4.31 20.93 0.11
CA TYR A 174 -4.30 20.72 1.55
C TYR A 174 -2.87 20.46 2.02
N GLU A 175 -2.43 21.25 3.02
CA GLU A 175 -1.06 21.18 3.51
C GLU A 175 -0.68 19.79 4.01
N GLY A 176 0.46 19.30 3.55
CA GLY A 176 0.98 17.97 3.92
C GLY A 176 0.55 16.83 3.01
N VAL A 177 -0.36 17.06 2.06
CA VAL A 177 -0.72 16.04 1.06
C VAL A 177 0.50 15.71 0.20
N ARG A 178 0.75 14.42 0.06
CA ARG A 178 1.89 13.88 -0.69
C ARG A 178 1.48 13.31 -2.03
N GLY A 179 0.28 12.78 -2.15
CA GLY A 179 -0.24 12.15 -3.33
C GLY A 179 -1.44 11.27 -3.03
N GLY A 180 -1.83 10.48 -4.00
CA GLY A 180 -2.96 9.59 -3.89
C GLY A 180 -3.42 9.07 -5.24
N LYS A 181 -4.67 8.63 -5.29
CA LYS A 181 -5.31 8.19 -6.54
C LYS A 181 -6.78 8.59 -6.54
N THR A 182 -7.21 9.17 -7.63
CA THR A 182 -8.62 9.47 -7.93
C THR A 182 -9.24 8.33 -8.71
N GLY A 183 -10.54 8.18 -8.63
CA GLY A 183 -11.31 7.28 -9.48
C GLY A 183 -12.72 7.80 -9.70
N TYR A 184 -13.29 7.46 -10.84
CA TYR A 184 -14.67 7.74 -11.19
C TYR A 184 -15.15 6.70 -12.22
N THR A 185 -16.34 6.24 -12.04
CA THR A 185 -17.21 5.62 -13.03
C THR A 185 -18.64 5.97 -12.63
N ASP A 186 -19.59 5.87 -13.54
CA ASP A 186 -21.00 6.13 -13.21
C ASP A 186 -21.49 5.23 -12.06
N ALA A 187 -21.04 3.97 -12.05
CA ALA A 187 -21.42 3.01 -11.01
C ALA A 187 -20.75 3.28 -9.65
N SER A 188 -19.53 3.82 -9.63
CA SER A 188 -18.79 4.06 -8.39
C SER A 188 -19.02 5.44 -7.78
N GLY A 189 -19.49 6.41 -8.54
CA GLY A 189 -19.34 7.81 -8.17
C GLY A 189 -17.86 8.19 -8.04
N ASN A 190 -17.59 9.28 -7.34
CA ASN A 190 -16.21 9.72 -7.12
C ASN A 190 -15.56 8.93 -5.98
N THR A 191 -14.37 8.40 -6.25
CA THR A 191 -13.54 7.68 -5.28
C THR A 191 -12.18 8.36 -5.13
N LEU A 192 -11.62 8.34 -3.93
CA LEU A 192 -10.38 9.05 -3.64
C LEU A 192 -9.59 8.35 -2.54
N VAL A 193 -8.31 8.15 -2.78
CA VAL A 193 -7.34 7.79 -1.74
C VAL A 193 -6.30 8.89 -1.67
N THR A 194 -6.05 9.42 -0.49
CA THR A 194 -5.09 10.51 -0.29
C THR A 194 -4.15 10.19 0.87
N TYR A 195 -2.86 10.45 0.66
CA TYR A 195 -1.82 10.36 1.68
C TYR A 195 -1.41 11.75 2.13
N CYS A 196 -1.46 12.00 3.43
CA CYS A 196 -1.07 13.28 4.03
C CYS A 196 -0.06 13.07 5.16
N LYS A 197 1.05 13.82 5.15
CA LYS A 197 2.09 13.76 6.17
C LYS A 197 2.26 15.12 6.84
N ARG A 198 2.10 15.15 8.17
CA ARG A 198 2.48 16.29 9.02
C ARG A 198 3.42 15.79 10.12
N GLY A 199 4.54 16.45 10.27
CA GLY A 199 5.57 16.03 11.24
C GLY A 199 5.97 14.55 11.04
N ASN A 200 5.80 13.75 12.08
CA ASN A 200 6.18 12.33 12.11
C ASN A 200 5.02 11.35 11.82
N ILE A 201 3.80 11.85 11.60
CA ILE A 201 2.62 11.03 11.30
C ILE A 201 2.23 11.13 9.82
N THR A 202 1.90 10.00 9.22
CA THR A 202 1.28 9.95 7.90
C THR A 202 -0.08 9.30 8.03
N LEU A 203 -1.10 9.98 7.53
CA LEU A 203 -2.47 9.49 7.47
C LEU A 203 -2.84 9.12 6.03
N VAL A 204 -3.76 8.19 5.89
CA VAL A 204 -4.44 7.88 4.64
C VAL A 204 -5.93 8.07 4.83
N ALA A 205 -6.56 8.79 3.92
CA ALA A 205 -8.01 8.92 3.82
C ALA A 205 -8.51 8.17 2.59
N VAL A 206 -9.66 7.52 2.73
CA VAL A 206 -10.34 6.79 1.65
C VAL A 206 -11.78 7.25 1.58
N ILE A 207 -12.18 7.74 0.42
CA ILE A 207 -13.55 8.12 0.09
C ILE A 207 -14.05 7.18 -1.02
N LEU A 208 -15.24 6.63 -0.84
CA LEU A 208 -15.94 5.83 -1.84
C LEU A 208 -17.33 6.43 -2.05
N ASN A 209 -17.81 6.37 -3.29
CA ASN A 209 -19.14 6.77 -3.69
C ASN A 209 -19.51 8.19 -3.25
N SER A 210 -18.62 9.15 -3.48
CA SER A 210 -18.94 10.56 -3.27
C SER A 210 -19.72 11.11 -4.46
N THR A 211 -20.68 11.97 -4.18
CA THR A 211 -21.56 12.58 -5.17
C THR A 211 -20.84 13.54 -6.13
N SER A 212 -19.69 14.08 -5.69
CA SER A 212 -18.83 14.92 -6.53
C SER A 212 -17.36 14.84 -6.12
N ALA A 213 -16.47 15.22 -7.03
CA ALA A 213 -15.04 15.35 -6.71
C ALA A 213 -14.80 16.40 -5.60
N ALA A 214 -15.51 17.53 -5.63
CA ALA A 214 -15.41 18.57 -4.61
C ALA A 214 -15.75 18.02 -3.21
N ASN A 215 -16.84 17.27 -3.09
CA ASN A 215 -17.24 16.64 -1.84
C ASN A 215 -16.19 15.60 -1.37
N ALA A 216 -15.63 14.80 -2.28
CA ALA A 216 -14.57 13.84 -1.94
C ALA A 216 -13.33 14.55 -1.36
N TYR A 217 -12.94 15.70 -1.91
CA TYR A 217 -11.83 16.49 -1.40
C TYR A 217 -12.14 17.15 -0.06
N SER A 218 -13.35 17.72 0.12
CA SER A 218 -13.81 18.33 1.36
C SER A 218 -13.87 17.30 2.50
N ASP A 219 -14.46 16.13 2.24
CA ASP A 219 -14.53 15.04 3.21
C ASP A 219 -13.14 14.55 3.58
N THR A 220 -12.22 14.45 2.60
CA THR A 220 -10.82 14.09 2.84
C THR A 220 -10.12 15.09 3.76
N ALA A 221 -10.31 16.39 3.55
CA ALA A 221 -9.76 17.45 4.41
C ALA A 221 -10.30 17.33 5.85
N SER A 222 -11.60 17.11 6.00
CA SER A 222 -12.26 16.91 7.29
C SER A 222 -11.72 15.69 8.05
N LEU A 223 -11.51 14.57 7.34
CA LEU A 223 -10.89 13.37 7.92
C LEU A 223 -9.44 13.61 8.37
N PHE A 224 -8.67 14.38 7.60
CA PHE A 224 -7.30 14.71 7.99
C PHE A 224 -7.27 15.67 9.18
N ASN A 225 -8.13 16.68 9.23
CA ASN A 225 -8.26 17.55 10.40
C ASN A 225 -8.55 16.70 11.64
N TYR A 226 -9.58 15.87 11.59
CA TYR A 226 -9.91 14.96 12.68
C TYR A 226 -8.72 14.07 13.08
N GLY A 227 -8.04 13.48 12.08
CA GLY A 227 -6.92 12.56 12.33
C GLY A 227 -5.72 13.24 12.99
N PHE A 228 -5.31 14.42 12.50
CA PHE A 228 -4.17 15.15 13.06
C PHE A 228 -4.49 15.85 14.40
N GLU A 229 -5.73 16.23 14.62
CA GLU A 229 -6.17 16.84 15.88
C GLU A 229 -6.27 15.81 17.01
N ASN A 230 -6.74 14.60 16.70
CA ASN A 230 -7.11 13.63 17.73
C ASN A 230 -6.11 12.49 17.93
N PHE A 231 -5.15 12.27 17.02
CA PHE A 231 -4.22 11.17 17.12
C PHE A 231 -2.76 11.62 17.11
N GLU A 232 -1.93 10.81 17.74
CA GLU A 232 -0.48 11.01 17.78
C GLU A 232 0.27 9.70 17.55
N LYS A 233 1.52 9.84 17.06
CA LYS A 233 2.45 8.72 16.90
C LYS A 233 3.35 8.63 18.11
N VAL A 234 3.25 7.54 18.84
CA VAL A 234 4.00 7.29 20.06
C VAL A 234 5.13 6.29 19.79
N ASP A 235 6.37 6.67 20.12
CA ASP A 235 7.52 5.76 20.09
C ASP A 235 7.44 4.83 21.32
N MET A 236 7.41 3.54 21.09
CA MET A 236 7.28 2.56 22.16
C MET A 236 8.56 2.41 22.99
N LYS A 237 9.71 2.92 22.52
CA LYS A 237 11.02 2.83 23.20
C LYS A 237 11.14 1.53 23.99
N VAL A 238 11.28 0.42 23.30
CA VAL A 238 11.29 -0.88 23.98
C VAL A 238 12.72 -1.17 24.39
N SER A 239 12.94 -1.24 25.69
CA SER A 239 14.11 -1.88 26.28
C SER A 239 14.11 -3.38 25.92
N MET A 240 15.28 -3.99 25.97
CA MET A 240 15.40 -5.45 25.92
C MET A 240 14.49 -6.09 26.96
N GLU A 241 13.54 -6.89 26.51
CA GLU A 241 12.73 -7.70 27.42
C GLU A 241 13.06 -9.17 27.15
N PRO A 242 13.58 -9.89 28.14
CA PRO A 242 13.66 -11.34 28.08
C PRO A 242 12.22 -11.89 28.00
N VAL A 243 11.94 -12.66 26.98
CA VAL A 243 10.61 -13.28 26.81
C VAL A 243 10.73 -14.77 27.11
N PRO A 244 10.08 -15.27 28.17
CA PRO A 244 9.99 -16.69 28.40
C PRO A 244 9.12 -17.35 27.36
N PHE A 245 9.60 -18.40 26.71
CA PHE A 245 8.78 -19.24 25.87
C PHE A 245 9.14 -20.72 26.03
N LYS A 246 8.16 -21.59 25.79
CA LYS A 246 8.40 -23.04 25.77
C LYS A 246 9.06 -23.41 24.44
N VAL A 247 10.21 -24.02 24.52
CA VAL A 247 10.89 -24.64 23.38
C VAL A 247 10.10 -25.88 22.97
N LEU A 248 9.73 -25.97 21.68
CA LEU A 248 9.07 -27.16 21.15
C LEU A 248 10.09 -28.33 21.09
N PRO A 249 9.63 -29.59 21.19
CA PRO A 249 10.52 -30.76 21.22
C PRO A 249 11.49 -30.88 20.03
N CYS A 250 11.14 -30.35 18.87
CA CYS A 250 11.98 -30.28 17.67
C CYS A 250 13.19 -29.34 17.81
N ASP A 251 13.15 -28.40 18.77
CA ASP A 251 14.17 -27.39 18.95
C ASP A 251 15.30 -27.83 19.91
N LYS A 252 15.24 -29.04 20.45
CA LYS A 252 16.19 -29.58 21.43
C LYS A 252 17.63 -29.62 20.94
N TYR A 253 17.85 -29.63 19.62
CA TYR A 253 19.19 -29.69 19.04
C TYR A 253 19.88 -28.32 18.89
N ILE A 254 19.14 -27.22 18.99
CA ILE A 254 19.65 -25.88 18.70
C ILE A 254 19.87 -25.06 19.96
N LEU A 255 19.19 -25.39 21.06
CA LEU A 255 19.14 -24.54 22.24
C LEU A 255 19.40 -25.31 23.55
N LYS A 256 20.66 -25.70 23.75
CA LYS A 256 21.11 -26.07 25.10
C LYS A 256 21.33 -24.79 25.91
N ASN A 257 20.31 -24.25 26.50
CA ASN A 257 20.42 -23.24 27.53
C ASN A 257 19.50 -23.59 28.70
N ASN A 258 20.15 -23.90 29.80
CA ASN A 258 19.51 -24.28 31.06
C ASN A 258 18.83 -23.08 31.70
N GLY A 259 17.63 -22.75 31.26
CA GLY A 259 16.83 -21.86 32.04
C GLY A 259 16.28 -20.59 31.43
N ASN A 260 16.09 -20.50 30.11
CA ASN A 260 14.75 -20.13 29.83
C ASN A 260 14.36 -18.72 29.41
N THR A 261 15.26 -17.80 29.21
CA THR A 261 14.93 -16.48 28.66
C THR A 261 15.83 -16.16 27.51
N TYR A 262 15.23 -15.88 26.34
CA TYR A 262 15.96 -15.43 25.15
C TYR A 262 15.84 -13.92 25.02
N PRO A 263 16.96 -13.19 24.86
CA PRO A 263 16.91 -11.76 24.62
C PRO A 263 16.42 -11.48 23.18
N PHE A 264 15.33 -10.77 23.07
CA PHE A 264 14.80 -10.28 21.81
C PHE A 264 15.00 -8.77 21.72
N TYR A 265 15.42 -8.33 20.54
CA TYR A 265 15.73 -6.92 20.28
C TYR A 265 14.87 -6.40 19.12
N TYR A 266 14.41 -5.17 19.22
CA TYR A 266 13.86 -4.48 18.08
C TYR A 266 14.99 -3.95 17.20
N GLN A 267 15.07 -4.39 15.95
CA GLN A 267 16.00 -3.82 14.97
C GLN A 267 15.59 -2.42 14.52
N THR A 268 14.32 -2.06 14.67
CA THR A 268 13.77 -0.76 14.26
C THR A 268 12.92 -0.17 15.38
N LYS A 269 12.81 1.15 15.40
CA LYS A 269 11.88 1.84 16.30
C LYS A 269 10.46 1.37 16.06
N VAL A 270 9.76 1.00 17.11
CA VAL A 270 8.36 0.57 17.08
C VAL A 270 7.47 1.74 17.44
N TYR A 271 6.51 2.04 16.59
CA TYR A 271 5.56 3.11 16.79
C TYR A 271 4.13 2.57 16.84
N VAL A 272 3.33 3.21 17.68
CA VAL A 272 1.88 3.01 17.71
C VAL A 272 1.19 4.34 17.43
N THR A 273 -0.01 4.29 16.87
CA THR A 273 -0.85 5.48 16.69
C THR A 273 -1.96 5.43 17.72
N LEU A 274 -2.02 6.43 18.59
CA LEU A 274 -2.95 6.49 19.71
C LEU A 274 -3.78 7.77 19.65
N PRO A 275 -5.00 7.75 20.20
CA PRO A 275 -5.67 8.98 20.57
C PRO A 275 -4.79 9.81 21.51
N LYS A 276 -4.76 11.13 21.33
CA LYS A 276 -3.97 12.03 22.19
C LYS A 276 -4.37 11.86 23.66
N GLY A 277 -3.38 11.91 24.54
CA GLY A 277 -3.56 11.74 25.98
C GLY A 277 -3.63 10.29 26.48
N ILE A 278 -3.59 9.30 25.59
CA ILE A 278 -3.56 7.88 25.99
C ILE A 278 -2.13 7.49 26.38
N LYS A 279 -1.98 6.98 27.61
CA LYS A 279 -0.68 6.52 28.13
C LYS A 279 -0.34 5.12 27.61
N LYS A 280 0.95 4.82 27.43
CA LYS A 280 1.46 3.49 27.02
C LYS A 280 1.02 2.37 27.96
N SER A 281 0.87 2.66 29.26
CA SER A 281 0.40 1.71 30.27
C SER A 281 -1.05 1.22 30.04
N GLN A 282 -1.82 1.91 29.21
CA GLN A 282 -3.20 1.52 28.86
C GLN A 282 -3.26 0.57 27.66
N LEU A 283 -2.10 0.18 27.11
CA LEU A 283 -2.01 -0.72 25.99
C LEU A 283 -1.92 -2.17 26.43
N ASN A 284 -2.70 -3.02 25.78
CA ASN A 284 -2.56 -4.46 25.89
C ASN A 284 -1.55 -4.95 24.85
N LYS A 285 -0.50 -5.62 25.30
CA LYS A 285 0.53 -6.23 24.44
C LYS A 285 0.22 -7.72 24.26
N ARG A 286 0.18 -8.19 23.03
CA ARG A 286 0.13 -9.63 22.69
C ARG A 286 1.36 -10.00 21.91
N GLN A 287 2.00 -11.10 22.27
CA GLN A 287 3.23 -11.58 21.67
C GLN A 287 3.04 -12.97 21.09
N ALA A 288 3.70 -13.23 19.97
CA ALA A 288 3.78 -14.55 19.36
C ALA A 288 5.20 -14.78 18.85
N VAL A 289 5.79 -15.90 19.20
CA VAL A 289 7.05 -16.36 18.62
C VAL A 289 6.75 -16.89 17.22
N LEU A 290 7.54 -16.47 16.25
CA LEU A 290 7.50 -16.94 14.88
C LEU A 290 8.78 -17.70 14.61
N GLN A 291 8.65 -18.98 14.36
CA GLN A 291 9.75 -19.86 14.00
C GLN A 291 9.62 -20.23 12.53
N ASN A 292 10.67 -20.01 11.75
CA ASN A 292 10.82 -20.60 10.43
C ASN A 292 11.75 -21.81 10.55
N ALA A 293 11.64 -22.77 9.66
CA ALA A 293 12.46 -23.98 9.68
C ALA A 293 13.99 -23.72 9.66
N VAL A 294 14.39 -22.55 9.15
CA VAL A 294 15.79 -22.08 9.15
C VAL A 294 15.80 -20.58 9.43
N GLY A 295 16.54 -20.17 10.45
CA GLY A 295 16.75 -18.75 10.75
C GLY A 295 16.52 -18.36 12.23
N PRO A 296 16.84 -17.13 12.61
CA PRO A 296 16.71 -16.67 13.98
C PRO A 296 15.23 -16.62 14.39
N LEU A 297 15.00 -16.87 15.67
CA LEU A 297 13.68 -16.71 16.28
C LEU A 297 13.21 -15.26 16.14
N ARG A 298 11.94 -15.09 15.88
CA ARG A 298 11.30 -13.78 15.76
C ARG A 298 10.15 -13.69 16.74
N LEU A 299 10.05 -12.56 17.42
CA LEU A 299 8.95 -12.28 18.31
C LEU A 299 8.11 -11.13 17.74
N LYS A 300 6.89 -11.42 17.38
CA LYS A 300 5.93 -10.41 16.92
C LYS A 300 5.13 -9.88 18.10
N SER A 301 5.29 -8.61 18.42
CA SER A 301 4.49 -7.90 19.42
C SER A 301 3.42 -7.07 18.74
N LYS A 302 2.17 -7.28 19.13
CA LYS A 302 1.02 -6.47 18.70
C LYS A 302 0.52 -5.66 19.89
N TYR A 303 0.25 -4.38 19.67
CA TYR A 303 -0.25 -3.46 20.68
C TYR A 303 -1.70 -3.12 20.41
N TYR A 304 -2.52 -3.18 21.43
CA TYR A 304 -3.95 -2.93 21.36
C TYR A 304 -4.34 -1.83 22.36
N TYR A 305 -5.14 -0.87 21.89
CA TYR A 305 -5.89 0.03 22.74
C TYR A 305 -7.35 -0.37 22.68
N LYS A 306 -7.94 -0.67 23.84
CA LYS A 306 -9.24 -1.35 23.91
C LYS A 306 -9.19 -2.66 23.08
N LYS A 307 -10.06 -2.80 22.06
CA LYS A 307 -10.07 -3.98 21.17
C LYS A 307 -9.35 -3.76 19.82
N GLN A 308 -8.85 -2.54 19.59
CA GLN A 308 -8.30 -2.14 18.30
C GLN A 308 -6.76 -2.24 18.30
N MET A 309 -6.20 -2.87 17.27
CA MET A 309 -4.75 -2.91 17.10
C MET A 309 -4.23 -1.54 16.66
N VAL A 310 -3.37 -0.95 17.47
CA VAL A 310 -2.80 0.39 17.27
C VAL A 310 -1.37 0.39 16.75
N GLY A 311 -0.73 -0.76 16.72
CA GLY A 311 0.60 -0.95 16.16
C GLY A 311 1.16 -2.34 16.41
N TRP A 312 2.29 -2.61 15.78
CA TRP A 312 3.04 -3.85 16.00
C TRP A 312 4.53 -3.63 15.74
N GLY A 313 5.35 -4.54 16.27
CA GLY A 313 6.78 -4.57 16.03
C GLY A 313 7.31 -6.00 15.97
N MET A 314 8.45 -6.18 15.32
CA MET A 314 9.16 -7.43 15.24
C MET A 314 10.46 -7.29 16.03
N GLN A 315 10.68 -8.22 16.93
CA GLN A 315 11.94 -8.39 17.65
C GLN A 315 12.65 -9.63 17.12
N TYR A 316 13.94 -9.59 17.13
CA TYR A 316 14.79 -10.68 16.65
C TYR A 316 15.67 -11.15 17.81
N GLU A 317 15.93 -12.43 17.84
CA GLU A 317 16.92 -13.00 18.73
C GLU A 317 18.31 -12.44 18.39
N ARG A 318 19.06 -12.02 19.40
CA ARG A 318 20.45 -11.62 19.18
C ARG A 318 21.31 -12.87 19.03
N ASN A 319 21.80 -13.08 17.83
CA ASN A 319 22.77 -14.13 17.58
C ASN A 319 24.17 -13.55 17.80
N ILE A 320 24.88 -14.03 18.82
CA ILE A 320 26.23 -13.56 19.20
C ILE A 320 27.22 -13.69 18.03
N VAL A 321 26.95 -14.60 17.09
CA VAL A 321 27.79 -14.80 15.89
C VAL A 321 27.66 -13.65 14.88
N SER A 322 26.52 -12.99 14.78
CA SER A 322 26.35 -11.85 13.87
C SER A 322 27.03 -10.56 14.34
N ASP A 323 27.22 -10.41 15.66
CA ASP A 323 27.91 -9.24 16.22
C ASP A 323 29.43 -9.34 16.02
N LEU A 324 29.99 -10.55 15.92
CA LEU A 324 31.42 -10.77 15.60
C LEU A 324 31.75 -10.52 14.13
N LEU A 325 30.79 -10.68 13.21
CA LEU A 325 30.96 -10.43 11.78
C LEU A 325 30.74 -8.96 11.38
N LEU A 326 30.14 -8.16 12.26
CA LEU A 326 29.96 -6.71 12.05
C LEU A 326 31.06 -5.87 12.74
N ALA A 327 31.89 -6.50 13.56
CA ALA A 327 33.02 -5.88 14.26
C ALA A 327 34.39 -6.18 13.61
N SER A 328 34.43 -6.97 12.54
CA SER A 328 35.57 -7.22 11.67
C SER A 328 35.36 -6.54 10.31
#